data_e5888fd061b7b01bb9902c76cb35b7dd
#
_entry.id   e5888fd061b7b01bb9902c76cb35b7dd
#
_cell.length_a   1.000
_cell.length_b   1.000
_cell.length_c   1.000
_cell.angle_alpha   90.00
_cell.angle_beta   90.00
_cell.angle_gamma   90.00
#
_symmetry.space_group_name_H-M   'P 1'
#
loop_
_entity.id
_entity.type
_entity.pdbx_description
1 polymer ?
#
loop_
_entity_poly.entity_id
_entity_poly.type
_entity_poly.pdbx_seq_one_letter_code
_entity_poly.pdbx_strand_id
1 'polypeptide(L)'
;MSKFKRVTKKLLCPRCGDVLADADYRPVAGSLALSAPGGYQLTPEMGAIHIRRAEQELASADSTAGADEARARLEFVRRNVGELMYDLPCHRGHSTLATAPQITRALRRATGDWVSLSEQ
;
A
#
# COMPACT_ATOMS: atom_id res chain seq x y z
N MET A 1 31.44 -5.00 -5.84
CA MET A 1 30.48 -5.43 -6.74
C MET A 1 29.45 -6.32 -6.13
N SER A 2 28.33 -5.82 -5.98
CA SER A 2 27.37 -6.45 -5.12
C SER A 2 26.29 -7.18 -5.92
N LYS A 3 26.33 -8.50 -5.90
CA LYS A 3 25.24 -9.32 -6.41
C LYS A 3 24.00 -9.17 -5.55
N PHE A 4 24.18 -8.65 -4.34
CA PHE A 4 23.12 -8.52 -3.36
C PHE A 4 22.78 -7.05 -3.13
N LYS A 5 22.77 -6.31 -4.21
CA LYS A 5 22.42 -4.90 -4.13
C LYS A 5 21.05 -4.75 -3.50
N ARG A 6 20.98 -3.80 -2.60
CA ARG A 6 19.82 -3.53 -1.81
C ARG A 6 19.30 -2.15 -2.16
N VAL A 7 18.02 -2.04 -2.37
CA VAL A 7 17.37 -0.76 -2.64
C VAL A 7 16.56 -0.39 -1.40
N THR A 8 17.00 0.66 -0.70
CA THR A 8 16.31 1.15 0.49
C THR A 8 15.76 2.52 0.21
N LYS A 9 14.45 2.67 0.32
CA LYS A 9 13.77 3.93 0.02
C LYS A 9 12.64 4.15 1.01
N LYS A 10 12.20 5.40 1.11
CA LYS A 10 11.08 5.78 1.97
C LYS A 10 9.82 5.89 1.13
N LEU A 11 8.78 5.20 1.54
CA LEU A 11 7.48 5.25 0.88
C LEU A 11 6.67 6.41 1.47
N LEU A 12 6.11 7.22 0.62
CA LEU A 12 5.37 8.41 1.03
C LEU A 12 3.88 8.24 0.78
N CYS A 13 3.08 8.80 1.67
CA CYS A 13 1.65 8.86 1.49
C CYS A 13 1.34 9.72 0.26
N PRO A 14 0.55 9.23 -0.69
CA PRO A 14 0.25 9.99 -1.90
C PRO A 14 -0.61 11.23 -1.66
N ARG A 15 -1.23 11.32 -0.48
CA ARG A 15 -2.11 12.45 -0.16
C ARG A 15 -1.43 13.56 0.60
N CYS A 16 -0.55 13.22 1.54
CA CYS A 16 0.05 14.21 2.42
C CYS A 16 1.57 14.22 2.43
N GLY A 17 2.21 13.25 1.76
CA GLY A 17 3.66 13.19 1.67
C GLY A 17 4.37 12.66 2.91
N ASP A 18 3.63 12.25 3.94
CA ASP A 18 4.25 11.67 5.14
C ASP A 18 4.90 10.35 4.83
N VAL A 19 5.95 10.01 5.57
CA VAL A 19 6.61 8.71 5.40
C VAL A 19 5.71 7.62 5.97
N LEU A 20 5.37 6.65 5.13
CA LEU A 20 4.57 5.50 5.51
C LEU A 20 5.44 4.37 6.04
N ALA A 21 6.57 4.12 5.37
CA ALA A 21 7.40 2.97 5.67
C ALA A 21 8.77 3.14 5.05
N ASP A 22 9.75 2.45 5.62
CA ASP A 22 11.03 2.23 4.95
C ASP A 22 10.91 0.92 4.18
N ALA A 23 11.18 0.97 2.89
CA ALA A 23 11.12 -0.21 2.03
C ALA A 23 12.53 -0.68 1.70
N ASP A 24 12.74 -1.97 1.87
CA ASP A 24 14.02 -2.62 1.61
C ASP A 24 13.78 -3.72 0.58
N TYR A 25 14.28 -3.51 -0.63
CA TYR A 25 14.05 -4.41 -1.74
C TYR A 25 15.36 -4.97 -2.27
N ARG A 26 15.41 -6.28 -2.44
CA ARG A 26 16.57 -6.97 -3.00
C ARG A 26 16.18 -7.53 -4.37
N PRO A 27 16.57 -6.83 -5.46
CA PRO A 27 16.14 -7.23 -6.81
C PRO A 27 16.51 -8.65 -7.19
N VAL A 28 17.69 -9.10 -6.81
CA VAL A 28 18.16 -10.45 -7.18
C VAL A 28 17.33 -11.53 -6.53
N ALA A 29 17.01 -11.35 -5.25
CA ALA A 29 16.19 -12.31 -4.51
C ALA A 29 14.69 -12.09 -4.70
N GLY A 30 14.30 -10.92 -5.21
CA GLY A 30 12.89 -10.57 -5.33
C GLY A 30 12.20 -10.34 -4.00
N SER A 31 12.96 -10.13 -2.93
CA SER A 31 12.39 -9.97 -1.59
C SER A 31 12.14 -8.51 -1.25
N LEU A 32 11.03 -8.28 -0.57
CA LEU A 32 10.63 -6.96 -0.12
C LEU A 32 10.34 -7.02 1.37
N ALA A 33 10.95 -6.10 2.13
CA ALA A 33 10.66 -5.94 3.54
C ALA A 33 10.25 -4.50 3.80
N LEU A 34 9.20 -4.33 4.57
CA LEU A 34 8.70 -3.00 4.95
C LEU A 34 8.81 -2.85 6.46
N SER A 35 9.35 -1.71 6.88
CA SER A 35 9.39 -1.33 8.28
C SER A 35 8.40 -0.19 8.46
N ALA A 36 7.19 -0.51 8.88
CA ALA A 36 6.11 0.46 8.99
C ALA A 36 5.38 0.30 10.31
N PRO A 37 5.45 1.28 11.21
CA PRO A 37 4.63 1.23 12.40
C PRO A 37 3.16 1.19 12.00
N GLY A 38 2.43 0.16 12.46
CA GLY A 38 1.02 0.02 12.15
C GLY A 38 0.70 -0.56 10.78
N GLY A 39 1.72 -0.79 9.94
CA GLY A 39 1.50 -1.45 8.66
C GLY A 39 1.41 -2.96 8.85
N TYR A 40 0.60 -3.61 8.05
CA TYR A 40 0.44 -5.06 8.15
C TYR A 40 0.06 -5.68 6.82
N GLN A 41 0.37 -6.96 6.70
CA GLN A 41 -0.01 -7.78 5.56
C GLN A 41 -1.48 -8.16 5.63
N LEU A 42 -2.12 -8.16 4.47
CA LEU A 42 -3.51 -8.62 4.37
C LEU A 42 -3.53 -10.03 3.81
N THR A 43 -4.04 -10.96 4.60
CA THR A 43 -4.29 -12.33 4.12
C THR A 43 -5.63 -12.35 3.38
N PRO A 44 -5.94 -13.44 2.63
CA PRO A 44 -7.25 -13.56 1.98
C PRO A 44 -8.43 -13.42 2.96
N GLU A 45 -8.29 -13.96 4.16
CA GLU A 45 -9.32 -13.84 5.19
C GLU A 45 -9.51 -12.40 5.63
N MET A 46 -8.42 -11.69 5.81
CA MET A 46 -8.48 -10.27 6.16
C MET A 46 -9.02 -9.45 4.99
N GLY A 47 -8.73 -9.86 3.77
CA GLY A 47 -9.30 -9.23 2.58
C GLY A 47 -10.82 -9.27 2.61
N ALA A 48 -11.40 -10.40 3.00
CA ALA A 48 -12.86 -10.53 3.10
C ALA A 48 -13.43 -9.56 4.15
N ILE A 49 -12.74 -9.39 5.27
CA ILE A 49 -13.14 -8.44 6.31
C ILE A 49 -13.09 -7.01 5.78
N HIS A 50 -12.04 -6.67 5.03
CA HIS A 50 -11.90 -5.34 4.45
C HIS A 50 -12.98 -5.05 3.40
N ILE A 51 -13.35 -6.05 2.62
CA ILE A 51 -14.44 -5.91 1.64
C ILE A 51 -15.74 -5.58 2.38
N ARG A 52 -16.05 -6.34 3.41
CA ARG A 52 -17.27 -6.12 4.18
C ARG A 52 -17.30 -4.73 4.82
N ARG A 53 -16.15 -4.30 5.38
CA ARG A 53 -16.06 -2.98 5.98
C ARG A 53 -16.24 -1.88 4.93
N ALA A 54 -15.62 -2.02 3.77
CA ALA A 54 -15.75 -1.03 2.71
C ALA A 54 -17.19 -0.96 2.19
N GLU A 55 -17.87 -2.10 2.11
CA GLU A 55 -19.28 -2.13 1.74
C GLU A 55 -20.14 -1.37 2.76
N GLN A 56 -19.85 -1.55 4.05
CA GLN A 56 -20.56 -0.83 5.10
C GLN A 56 -20.27 0.66 5.05
N GLU A 57 -19.02 1.05 4.83
CA GLU A 57 -18.65 2.44 4.69
C GLU A 57 -19.33 3.09 3.50
N LEU A 58 -19.43 2.38 2.39
CA LEU A 58 -20.10 2.87 1.20
C LEU A 58 -21.59 3.06 1.47
N ALA A 59 -22.22 2.10 2.14
CA ALA A 59 -23.64 2.17 2.44
C ALA A 59 -23.98 3.31 3.42
N SER A 60 -23.05 3.66 4.30
CA SER A 60 -23.27 4.71 5.30
C SER A 60 -22.60 6.04 4.96
N ALA A 61 -22.01 6.15 3.77
CA ALA A 61 -21.30 7.37 3.37
C ALA A 61 -22.29 8.52 3.23
N ASP A 62 -21.96 9.65 3.86
CA ASP A 62 -22.79 10.85 3.86
C ASP A 62 -22.24 11.95 2.95
N SER A 63 -21.19 11.63 2.19
CA SER A 63 -20.59 12.56 1.24
C SER A 63 -20.14 11.82 0.00
N THR A 64 -20.06 12.53 -1.13
CA THR A 64 -19.58 11.97 -2.39
C THR A 64 -18.12 11.51 -2.26
N ALA A 65 -17.30 12.32 -1.59
CA ALA A 65 -15.89 11.98 -1.41
C ALA A 65 -15.71 10.71 -0.59
N GLY A 66 -16.50 10.55 0.49
CA GLY A 66 -16.45 9.35 1.32
C GLY A 66 -16.91 8.12 0.54
N ALA A 67 -17.97 8.25 -0.27
CA ALA A 67 -18.46 7.15 -1.09
C ALA A 67 -17.42 6.74 -2.13
N ASP A 68 -16.79 7.71 -2.79
CA ASP A 68 -15.78 7.42 -3.80
C ASP A 68 -14.56 6.73 -3.20
N GLU A 69 -14.14 7.15 -2.02
CA GLU A 69 -13.01 6.53 -1.34
C GLU A 69 -13.34 5.08 -0.93
N ALA A 70 -14.52 4.85 -0.38
CA ALA A 70 -14.94 3.50 0.00
C ALA A 70 -15.04 2.59 -1.23
N ARG A 71 -15.56 3.12 -2.34
CA ARG A 71 -15.68 2.36 -3.58
C ARG A 71 -14.31 2.00 -4.14
N ALA A 72 -13.37 2.95 -4.12
CA ALA A 72 -12.01 2.71 -4.61
C ALA A 72 -11.31 1.63 -3.78
N ARG A 73 -11.46 1.67 -2.46
CA ARG A 73 -10.91 0.65 -1.57
C ARG A 73 -11.53 -0.71 -1.85
N LEU A 74 -12.84 -0.76 -2.00
CA LEU A 74 -13.57 -1.99 -2.28
C LEU A 74 -13.09 -2.64 -3.57
N GLU A 75 -12.96 -1.84 -4.63
CA GLU A 75 -12.47 -2.33 -5.91
C GLU A 75 -11.04 -2.83 -5.83
N PHE A 76 -10.18 -2.11 -5.11
CA PHE A 76 -8.79 -2.50 -4.94
C PHE A 76 -8.70 -3.86 -4.25
N VAL A 77 -9.40 -4.04 -3.15
CA VAL A 77 -9.32 -5.30 -2.40
C VAL A 77 -9.91 -6.45 -3.21
N ARG A 78 -11.03 -6.24 -3.89
CA ARG A 78 -11.63 -7.28 -4.73
C ARG A 78 -10.72 -7.72 -5.87
N ARG A 79 -10.05 -6.75 -6.49
CA ARG A 79 -9.16 -7.04 -7.61
C ARG A 79 -7.93 -7.82 -7.17
N ASN A 80 -7.48 -7.61 -5.95
CA ASN A 80 -6.22 -8.14 -5.46
C ASN A 80 -6.37 -9.21 -4.37
N VAL A 81 -7.56 -9.79 -4.25
CA VAL A 81 -7.77 -10.89 -3.30
C VAL A 81 -6.82 -12.04 -3.66
N GLY A 82 -6.09 -12.52 -2.67
CA GLY A 82 -5.09 -13.56 -2.89
C GLY A 82 -3.68 -13.02 -3.14
N GLU A 83 -3.55 -11.74 -3.43
CA GLU A 83 -2.24 -11.11 -3.55
C GLU A 83 -1.72 -10.69 -2.19
N LEU A 84 -0.42 -10.58 -2.09
CA LEU A 84 0.21 -10.03 -0.89
C LEU A 84 0.00 -8.53 -0.87
N MET A 85 -0.78 -8.07 0.08
CA MET A 85 -1.11 -6.64 0.20
C MET A 85 -0.61 -6.09 1.52
N TYR A 86 -0.39 -4.78 1.52
CA TYR A 86 -0.02 -4.04 2.72
C TYR A 86 -1.00 -2.90 2.94
N ASP A 87 -1.34 -2.68 4.20
CA ASP A 87 -2.13 -1.53 4.63
C ASP A 87 -1.17 -0.60 5.37
N LEU A 88 -0.96 0.59 4.84
CA LEU A 88 0.04 1.52 5.33
C LEU A 88 -0.63 2.81 5.79
N PRO A 89 -0.94 2.93 7.09
CA PRO A 89 -1.55 4.15 7.61
C PRO A 89 -0.52 5.26 7.77
N CYS A 90 -0.93 6.51 7.54
CA CYS A 90 -0.09 7.67 7.81
C CYS A 90 -0.54 8.36 9.10
N HIS A 91 0.24 9.35 9.56
CA HIS A 91 -0.06 10.10 10.78
C HIS A 91 -1.42 10.77 10.76
N ARG A 92 -1.89 11.13 9.58
CA ARG A 92 -3.13 11.90 9.43
C ARG A 92 -4.35 11.02 9.26
N GLY A 93 -4.17 9.71 9.42
CA GLY A 93 -5.28 8.77 9.34
C GLY A 93 -5.61 8.28 7.95
N HIS A 94 -4.82 8.66 6.95
CA HIS A 94 -4.98 8.08 5.60
C HIS A 94 -4.45 6.65 5.61
N SER A 95 -5.13 5.77 4.91
CA SER A 95 -4.70 4.39 4.76
C SER A 95 -4.42 4.12 3.29
N THR A 96 -3.20 3.68 3.00
CA THR A 96 -2.79 3.37 1.63
C THR A 96 -2.67 1.87 1.49
N LEU A 97 -3.46 1.31 0.58
CA LEU A 97 -3.41 -0.12 0.26
C LEU A 97 -2.54 -0.31 -0.98
N ALA A 98 -1.60 -1.23 -0.91
CA ALA A 98 -0.72 -1.52 -2.03
C ALA A 98 -0.32 -2.99 -2.02
N THR A 99 -0.20 -3.58 -3.21
CA THR A 99 0.32 -4.94 -3.34
C THR A 99 1.83 -4.92 -3.36
N ALA A 100 2.46 -6.04 -3.03
CA ALA A 100 3.90 -6.17 -3.12
C ALA A 100 4.41 -5.84 -4.53
N PRO A 101 3.80 -6.35 -5.61
CA PRO A 101 4.23 -5.97 -6.97
C PRO A 101 4.14 -4.47 -7.25
N GLN A 102 3.12 -3.78 -6.75
CA GLN A 102 3.00 -2.34 -6.93
C GLN A 102 4.14 -1.60 -6.25
N ILE A 103 4.47 -2.01 -5.04
CA ILE A 103 5.55 -1.38 -4.27
C ILE A 103 6.89 -1.62 -4.96
N THR A 104 7.18 -2.85 -5.37
CA THR A 104 8.46 -3.14 -6.04
C THR A 104 8.58 -2.40 -7.36
N ARG A 105 7.48 -2.25 -8.10
CA ARG A 105 7.48 -1.49 -9.34
C ARG A 105 7.80 -0.02 -9.08
N ALA A 106 7.20 0.56 -8.05
CA ALA A 106 7.46 1.94 -7.68
C ALA A 106 8.93 2.13 -7.27
N LEU A 107 9.49 1.19 -6.53
CA LEU A 107 10.89 1.24 -6.13
C LEU A 107 11.83 1.18 -7.32
N ARG A 108 11.51 0.37 -8.32
CA ARG A 108 12.33 0.24 -9.53
C ARG A 108 12.30 1.50 -10.38
N ARG A 109 11.17 2.18 -10.43
CA ARG A 109 11.01 3.39 -11.25
C ARG A 109 11.59 4.63 -10.61
N ALA A 110 11.69 4.64 -9.30
CA ALA A 110 12.13 5.82 -8.57
C ALA A 110 13.64 6.02 -8.73
N THR A 111 14.04 7.26 -8.99
CA THR A 111 15.44 7.62 -9.11
C THR A 111 16.01 8.19 -7.80
N GLY A 112 15.15 8.64 -6.90
CA GLY A 112 15.58 9.18 -5.61
C GLY A 112 15.29 8.23 -4.46
N ASP A 113 15.54 8.71 -3.25
CA ASP A 113 15.36 7.91 -2.03
C ASP A 113 13.91 7.96 -1.50
N TRP A 114 13.07 8.79 -2.09
CA TRP A 114 11.68 9.00 -1.67
C TRP A 114 10.76 8.58 -2.79
N VAL A 115 9.77 7.75 -2.47
CA VAL A 115 8.86 7.20 -3.46
C VAL A 115 7.43 7.42 -3.02
N SER A 116 6.68 8.16 -3.80
CA SER A 116 5.25 8.28 -3.57
C SER A 116 4.53 7.07 -4.16
N LEU A 117 3.63 6.49 -3.40
CA LEU A 117 2.80 5.38 -3.85
C LEU A 117 1.57 5.86 -4.60
N SER A 118 1.68 7.00 -5.27
CA SER A 118 0.59 7.50 -6.09
C SER A 118 0.24 6.48 -7.16
N GLU A 119 -0.91 6.67 -7.75
CA GLU A 119 -1.54 5.74 -8.68
C GLU A 119 -0.62 4.97 -9.60
N GLN A 120 -0.84 3.70 -9.64
CA GLN A 120 -0.12 2.79 -10.52
C GLN A 120 -0.99 2.36 -11.69
#